data_54ae0fcd7a1b26898150b9f1d6d441ef
#
_entry.id   54ae0fcd7a1b26898150b9f1d6d441ef
#
_cell.length_a   1.000
_cell.length_b   1.000
_cell.length_c   1.000
_cell.angle_alpha   90.00
_cell.angle_beta   90.00
_cell.angle_gamma   90.00
#
_symmetry.space_group_name_H-M   'P 1'
#
loop_
_entity.id
_entity.type
_entity.pdbx_description
1 polymer ?
#
loop_
_entity_poly.entity_id
_entity_poly.type
_entity_poly.pdbx_seq_one_letter_code
_entity_poly.pdbx_strand_id
1 'polypeptide(L)'
;MTVQQNTPEWLALRAGKLTASRFADLLAFGKRDGKPLKARTDYIGEVVAEILIGQPREQVRAKPLDWGHDVEAAARAAYEAETGLLVDAGGFVVHGALPFVGCSPDFLVGDDGMGQIKCPYSPVNHVDTIRNGMPEEHVAQVQGELWVTGRQWSDFISFDPRFPPHRRLYVQRVHADAEFHKQLEAAAVSAWAEVQEILEFINQDKAA
;
A
#
# COMPACT_ATOMS: atom_id res chain seq x y z
N MET A 1 -19.01 -6.61 -5.40
CA MET A 1 -19.09 -6.13 -3.98
C MET A 1 -17.69 -5.89 -3.50
N THR A 2 -17.38 -4.68 -3.04
CA THR A 2 -16.06 -4.31 -2.50
C THR A 2 -15.98 -4.83 -1.06
N VAL A 3 -14.94 -5.60 -0.74
CA VAL A 3 -14.74 -6.09 0.63
C VAL A 3 -14.17 -4.96 1.48
N GLN A 4 -14.85 -4.64 2.58
CA GLN A 4 -14.45 -3.56 3.49
C GLN A 4 -13.06 -3.85 4.08
N GLN A 5 -12.20 -2.84 4.13
CA GLN A 5 -10.87 -2.94 4.74
C GLN A 5 -10.97 -3.27 6.24
N ASN A 6 -9.93 -3.92 6.73
CA ASN A 6 -9.79 -4.35 8.13
C ASN A 6 -10.83 -5.39 8.61
N THR A 7 -11.55 -6.07 7.69
CA THR A 7 -12.38 -7.24 8.01
C THR A 7 -11.61 -8.56 7.85
N PRO A 8 -12.04 -9.65 8.48
CA PRO A 8 -11.43 -10.97 8.28
C PRO A 8 -11.36 -11.39 6.81
N GLU A 9 -12.40 -11.07 6.05
CA GLU A 9 -12.49 -11.38 4.61
C GLU A 9 -11.44 -10.59 3.82
N TRP A 10 -11.26 -9.32 4.14
CA TRP A 10 -10.23 -8.49 3.51
C TRP A 10 -8.82 -9.00 3.85
N LEU A 11 -8.58 -9.40 5.10
CA LEU A 11 -7.32 -10.01 5.52
C LEU A 11 -7.05 -11.31 4.75
N ALA A 12 -8.07 -12.17 4.60
CA ALA A 12 -7.95 -13.42 3.85
C ALA A 12 -7.62 -13.20 2.37
N LEU A 13 -8.20 -12.17 1.73
CA LEU A 13 -7.89 -11.82 0.35
C LEU A 13 -6.45 -11.34 0.16
N ARG A 14 -5.85 -10.71 1.17
CA ARG A 14 -4.48 -10.19 1.14
C ARG A 14 -3.43 -11.25 1.42
N ALA A 15 -3.79 -12.28 2.20
CA ALA A 15 -2.85 -13.30 2.66
C ALA A 15 -2.08 -13.93 1.49
N GLY A 16 -0.77 -14.01 1.62
CA GLY A 16 0.12 -14.60 0.63
C GLY A 16 0.24 -13.81 -0.68
N LYS A 17 -0.11 -12.52 -0.70
CA LYS A 17 0.04 -11.67 -1.88
C LYS A 17 1.06 -10.55 -1.66
N LEU A 18 1.71 -10.16 -2.75
CA LEU A 18 2.52 -8.96 -2.79
C LEU A 18 1.59 -7.73 -2.83
N THR A 19 1.64 -6.89 -1.80
CA THR A 19 0.70 -5.77 -1.64
C THR A 19 1.36 -4.42 -1.81
N ALA A 20 0.67 -3.45 -2.43
CA ALA A 20 1.21 -2.13 -2.77
C ALA A 20 1.83 -1.40 -1.57
N SER A 21 1.27 -1.56 -0.36
CA SER A 21 1.82 -0.97 0.87
C SER A 21 3.23 -1.45 1.24
N ARG A 22 3.70 -2.54 0.62
CA ARG A 22 5.03 -3.13 0.82
C ARG A 22 5.91 -3.10 -0.43
N PHE A 23 5.50 -2.40 -1.49
CA PHE A 23 6.27 -2.35 -2.74
C PHE A 23 7.62 -1.64 -2.59
N ALA A 24 7.76 -0.72 -1.65
CA ALA A 24 9.08 -0.17 -1.31
C ALA A 24 10.07 -1.26 -0.88
N ASP A 25 9.60 -2.29 -0.18
CA ASP A 25 10.44 -3.41 0.22
C ASP A 25 10.87 -4.28 -0.97
N LEU A 26 9.99 -4.46 -1.97
CA LEU A 26 10.35 -5.18 -3.20
C LEU A 26 11.47 -4.48 -3.99
N LEU A 27 11.50 -3.16 -3.93
CA LEU A 27 12.49 -2.31 -4.59
C LEU A 27 13.75 -2.09 -3.74
N ALA A 28 13.85 -2.71 -2.55
CA ALA A 28 14.94 -2.50 -1.63
C ALA A 28 16.20 -3.27 -2.06
N PHE A 29 17.04 -2.63 -2.86
CA PHE A 29 18.34 -3.13 -3.29
C PHE A 29 19.47 -2.19 -2.90
N GLY A 30 20.65 -2.75 -2.65
CA GLY A 30 21.84 -1.98 -2.33
C GLY A 30 22.30 -1.11 -3.50
N LYS A 31 22.47 0.21 -3.28
CA LYS A 31 22.86 1.16 -4.33
C LYS A 31 24.23 0.88 -4.95
N ARG A 32 25.12 0.17 -4.24
CA ARG A 32 26.49 -0.10 -4.69
C ARG A 32 26.66 -1.43 -5.38
N ASP A 33 26.01 -2.47 -4.90
CA ASP A 33 26.24 -3.85 -5.32
C ASP A 33 25.01 -4.52 -5.93
N GLY A 34 23.86 -3.82 -5.95
CA GLY A 34 22.60 -4.33 -6.50
C GLY A 34 22.03 -5.52 -5.73
N LYS A 35 22.55 -5.84 -4.55
CA LYS A 35 22.05 -6.99 -3.76
C LYS A 35 20.76 -6.65 -3.03
N PRO A 36 19.88 -7.66 -2.84
CA PRO A 36 18.70 -7.48 -2.02
C PRO A 36 19.04 -7.01 -0.61
N LEU A 37 18.34 -6.00 -0.13
CA LEU A 37 18.43 -5.57 1.26
C LEU A 37 17.54 -6.44 2.15
N LYS A 38 17.80 -6.39 3.45
CA LYS A 38 17.07 -7.18 4.46
C LYS A 38 15.55 -6.98 4.38
N ALA A 39 15.09 -5.75 4.13
CA ALA A 39 13.66 -5.45 4.01
C ALA A 39 12.99 -6.31 2.91
N ARG A 40 13.64 -6.47 1.75
CA ARG A 40 13.14 -7.30 0.66
C ARG A 40 13.12 -8.78 1.04
N THR A 41 14.20 -9.27 1.60
CA THR A 41 14.31 -10.68 2.00
C THR A 41 13.30 -11.03 3.11
N ASP A 42 13.14 -10.17 4.10
CA ASP A 42 12.16 -10.34 5.16
C ASP A 42 10.73 -10.37 4.59
N TYR A 43 10.41 -9.46 3.67
CA TYR A 43 9.08 -9.40 3.08
C TYR A 43 8.75 -10.65 2.25
N ILE A 44 9.68 -11.17 1.47
CA ILE A 44 9.50 -12.44 0.74
C ILE A 44 9.24 -13.58 1.74
N GLY A 45 10.02 -13.66 2.82
CA GLY A 45 9.82 -14.64 3.88
C GLY A 45 8.46 -14.53 4.57
N GLU A 46 7.97 -13.31 4.79
CA GLU A 46 6.63 -13.05 5.33
C GLU A 46 5.53 -13.60 4.40
N VAL A 47 5.63 -13.35 3.09
CA VAL A 47 4.67 -13.85 2.09
C VAL A 47 4.67 -15.38 2.05
N VAL A 48 5.85 -16.01 2.07
CA VAL A 48 5.96 -17.48 2.15
C VAL A 48 5.29 -18.02 3.41
N ALA A 49 5.53 -17.38 4.55
CA ALA A 49 4.92 -17.79 5.82
C ALA A 49 3.38 -17.66 5.78
N GLU A 50 2.82 -16.58 5.23
CA GLU A 50 1.38 -16.41 5.07
C GLU A 50 0.76 -17.50 4.19
N ILE A 51 1.45 -17.90 3.10
CA ILE A 51 0.99 -18.99 2.23
C ILE A 51 0.98 -20.34 2.97
N LEU A 52 2.04 -20.64 3.72
CA LEU A 52 2.16 -21.92 4.44
C LEU A 52 1.20 -22.02 5.64
N ILE A 53 0.97 -20.90 6.33
CA ILE A 53 0.07 -20.83 7.49
C ILE A 53 -1.39 -20.76 7.03
N GLY A 54 -1.65 -20.27 5.81
CA GLY A 54 -3.00 -20.04 5.29
C GLY A 54 -3.73 -18.88 5.96
N GLN A 55 -3.00 -18.00 6.64
CA GLN A 55 -3.54 -16.85 7.37
C GLN A 55 -2.65 -15.63 7.16
N PRO A 56 -3.24 -14.41 7.14
CA PRO A 56 -2.47 -13.19 7.11
C PRO A 56 -1.67 -13.04 8.40
N ARG A 57 -0.51 -12.38 8.30
CA ARG A 57 0.27 -12.01 9.46
C ARG A 57 -0.56 -11.18 10.44
N GLU A 58 -0.46 -11.49 11.72
CA GLU A 58 -1.05 -10.66 12.77
C GLU A 58 -0.52 -9.23 12.68
N GLN A 59 -1.43 -8.27 12.54
CA GLN A 59 -1.07 -6.87 12.64
C GLN A 59 -0.77 -6.52 14.10
N VAL A 60 0.44 -6.07 14.36
CA VAL A 60 0.80 -5.56 15.69
C VAL A 60 -0.01 -4.30 15.94
N ARG A 61 -0.92 -4.35 16.93
CA ARG A 61 -1.63 -3.14 17.37
C ARG A 61 -0.63 -2.15 17.96
N ALA A 62 -0.64 -0.94 17.43
CA ALA A 62 0.20 0.15 17.90
C ALA A 62 -0.61 1.45 17.88
N LYS A 63 -0.39 2.31 18.88
CA LYS A 63 -1.08 3.62 18.99
C LYS A 63 -1.12 4.45 17.68
N PRO A 64 -0.07 4.46 16.84
CA PRO A 64 -0.13 5.15 15.56
C PRO A 64 -1.13 4.55 14.56
N LEU A 65 -1.37 3.23 14.60
CA LEU A 65 -2.36 2.57 13.73
C LEU A 65 -3.78 2.85 14.20
N ASP A 66 -4.04 2.77 15.52
CA ASP A 66 -5.34 3.10 16.10
C ASP A 66 -5.71 4.57 15.80
N TRP A 67 -4.75 5.50 15.98
CA TRP A 67 -4.92 6.91 15.62
C TRP A 67 -5.27 7.08 14.13
N GLY A 68 -4.56 6.41 13.22
CA GLY A 68 -4.81 6.48 11.78
C GLY A 68 -6.26 6.08 11.45
N HIS A 69 -6.74 4.98 11.99
CA HIS A 69 -8.11 4.50 11.79
C HIS A 69 -9.16 5.46 12.39
N ASP A 70 -8.91 6.00 13.58
CA ASP A 70 -9.86 6.88 14.27
C ASP A 70 -10.10 8.19 13.49
N VAL A 71 -9.10 8.68 12.75
CA VAL A 71 -9.19 9.97 12.04
C VAL A 71 -9.40 9.85 10.53
N GLU A 72 -9.30 8.67 9.95
CA GLU A 72 -9.43 8.45 8.50
C GLU A 72 -10.79 8.90 7.94
N ALA A 73 -11.87 8.61 8.66
CA ALA A 73 -13.21 9.05 8.26
C ALA A 73 -13.34 10.58 8.22
N ALA A 74 -12.71 11.28 9.17
CA ALA A 74 -12.67 12.74 9.19
C ALA A 74 -11.79 13.32 8.06
N ALA A 75 -10.69 12.63 7.70
CA ALA A 75 -9.85 13.00 6.58
C ALA A 75 -10.63 12.90 5.25
N ARG A 76 -11.38 11.82 5.06
CA ARG A 76 -12.23 11.61 3.87
C ARG A 76 -13.29 12.68 3.74
N ALA A 77 -14.02 12.97 4.82
CA ALA A 77 -15.03 14.05 4.84
C ALA A 77 -14.42 15.43 4.56
N ALA A 78 -13.21 15.70 5.10
CA ALA A 78 -12.49 16.94 4.83
C ALA A 78 -12.05 17.05 3.35
N TYR A 79 -11.62 15.95 2.75
CA TYR A 79 -11.26 15.89 1.33
C TYR A 79 -12.48 16.15 0.43
N GLU A 80 -13.62 15.51 0.68
CA GLU A 80 -14.86 15.73 -0.07
C GLU A 80 -15.33 17.18 0.02
N ALA A 81 -15.27 17.77 1.22
CA ALA A 81 -15.67 19.16 1.45
C ALA A 81 -14.76 20.17 0.73
N GLU A 82 -13.44 19.89 0.67
CA GLU A 82 -12.45 20.77 0.03
C GLU A 82 -12.47 20.67 -1.49
N THR A 83 -12.62 19.44 -2.02
CA THR A 83 -12.49 19.18 -3.47
C THR A 83 -13.83 19.18 -4.21
N GLY A 84 -14.95 18.96 -3.50
CA GLY A 84 -16.25 18.73 -4.09
C GLY A 84 -16.41 17.36 -4.79
N LEU A 85 -15.40 16.48 -4.69
CA LEU A 85 -15.41 15.15 -5.25
C LEU A 85 -16.08 14.18 -4.26
N LEU A 86 -17.00 13.36 -4.74
CA LEU A 86 -17.56 12.25 -3.96
C LEU A 86 -16.65 11.05 -4.07
N VAL A 87 -16.47 10.36 -2.95
CA VAL A 87 -15.59 9.20 -2.89
C VAL A 87 -16.37 7.92 -2.57
N ASP A 88 -16.01 6.85 -3.26
CA ASP A 88 -16.45 5.49 -2.95
C ASP A 88 -15.42 4.79 -2.06
N ALA A 89 -15.89 3.90 -1.19
CA ALA A 89 -14.99 3.12 -0.35
C ALA A 89 -14.05 2.28 -1.23
N GLY A 90 -12.77 2.36 -0.95
CA GLY A 90 -11.77 1.44 -1.50
C GLY A 90 -11.96 0.04 -0.93
N GLY A 91 -11.37 -0.95 -1.58
CA GLY A 91 -11.37 -2.33 -1.13
C GLY A 91 -10.11 -3.02 -1.61
N PHE A 92 -10.03 -4.36 -1.43
CA PHE A 92 -8.89 -5.09 -1.97
C PHE A 92 -9.09 -5.35 -3.47
N VAL A 93 -8.14 -4.90 -4.26
CA VAL A 93 -8.09 -5.09 -5.72
C VAL A 93 -6.92 -6.01 -6.04
N VAL A 94 -7.17 -7.07 -6.80
CA VAL A 94 -6.15 -7.96 -7.34
C VAL A 94 -5.77 -7.47 -8.73
N HIS A 95 -4.48 -7.48 -9.05
CA HIS A 95 -3.98 -7.09 -10.37
C HIS A 95 -4.52 -8.02 -11.47
N GLY A 96 -5.01 -7.46 -12.58
CA GLY A 96 -5.72 -8.21 -13.61
C GLY A 96 -4.94 -9.37 -14.26
N ALA A 97 -3.61 -9.22 -14.40
CA ALA A 97 -2.74 -10.24 -14.99
C ALA A 97 -1.89 -11.02 -13.97
N LEU A 98 -1.69 -10.49 -12.76
CA LEU A 98 -0.81 -11.05 -11.75
C LEU A 98 -1.61 -11.34 -10.46
N PRO A 99 -2.22 -12.54 -10.32
CA PRO A 99 -3.14 -12.84 -9.22
C PRO A 99 -2.48 -12.85 -7.83
N PHE A 100 -1.16 -12.86 -7.79
CA PHE A 100 -0.36 -12.76 -6.57
C PHE A 100 -0.03 -11.30 -6.16
N VAL A 101 -0.54 -10.31 -6.90
CA VAL A 101 -0.33 -8.88 -6.62
C VAL A 101 -1.67 -8.22 -6.31
N GLY A 102 -1.70 -7.34 -5.31
CA GLY A 102 -2.90 -6.60 -4.97
C GLY A 102 -2.65 -5.29 -4.22
N CYS A 103 -3.70 -4.50 -4.08
CA CYS A 103 -3.65 -3.24 -3.34
C CYS A 103 -4.98 -2.95 -2.63
N SER A 104 -4.97 -1.97 -1.75
CA SER A 104 -6.17 -1.46 -1.07
C SER A 104 -6.08 0.07 -1.01
N PRO A 105 -6.50 0.80 -2.05
CA PRO A 105 -6.64 2.24 -1.96
C PRO A 105 -7.66 2.60 -0.88
N ASP A 106 -7.48 3.74 -0.21
CA ASP A 106 -8.36 4.13 0.88
C ASP A 106 -9.75 4.56 0.36
N PHE A 107 -9.77 5.14 -0.85
CA PHE A 107 -11.01 5.46 -1.56
C PHE A 107 -10.82 5.55 -3.07
N LEU A 108 -11.94 5.53 -3.79
CA LEU A 108 -12.00 5.68 -5.24
C LEU A 108 -12.75 6.97 -5.60
N VAL A 109 -12.39 7.58 -6.74
CA VAL A 109 -13.05 8.80 -7.28
C VAL A 109 -13.38 8.56 -8.74
N GLY A 110 -14.67 8.42 -9.05
CA GLY A 110 -15.12 8.07 -10.39
C GLY A 110 -14.39 6.83 -10.94
N ASP A 111 -14.16 6.82 -12.26
CA ASP A 111 -13.51 5.69 -12.92
C ASP A 111 -11.98 5.77 -12.95
N ASP A 112 -11.42 6.99 -12.92
CA ASP A 112 -10.00 7.26 -13.19
C ASP A 112 -9.17 7.62 -11.95
N GLY A 113 -9.81 8.00 -10.86
CA GLY A 113 -9.16 8.53 -9.67
C GLY A 113 -9.27 7.64 -8.46
N MET A 114 -8.34 7.83 -7.52
CA MET A 114 -8.36 7.21 -6.20
C MET A 114 -7.62 8.10 -5.20
N GLY A 115 -7.55 7.68 -3.96
CA GLY A 115 -6.72 8.37 -2.97
C GLY A 115 -6.15 7.47 -1.90
N GLN A 116 -5.02 7.97 -1.37
CA GLN A 116 -4.31 7.38 -0.25
C GLN A 116 -4.22 8.38 0.89
N ILE A 117 -4.76 8.03 2.05
CA ILE A 117 -4.80 8.88 3.25
C ILE A 117 -3.67 8.48 4.20
N LYS A 118 -2.98 9.49 4.71
CA LYS A 118 -2.03 9.36 5.82
C LYS A 118 -2.45 10.31 6.94
N CYS A 119 -2.70 9.74 8.11
CA CYS A 119 -3.00 10.48 9.35
C CYS A 119 -1.81 10.30 10.31
N PRO A 120 -0.75 11.11 10.19
CA PRO A 120 0.46 10.88 10.96
C PRO A 120 0.22 11.10 12.47
N TYR A 121 0.66 10.14 13.29
CA TYR A 121 0.61 10.27 14.74
C TYR A 121 1.49 11.42 15.25
N SER A 122 2.68 11.61 14.62
CA SER A 122 3.54 12.77 14.88
C SER A 122 3.09 13.97 14.04
N PRO A 123 2.72 15.10 14.66
CA PRO A 123 2.33 16.29 13.90
C PRO A 123 3.48 16.88 13.08
N VAL A 124 4.73 16.57 13.41
CA VAL A 124 5.90 16.99 12.64
C VAL A 124 5.85 16.42 11.22
N ASN A 125 5.43 15.17 11.05
CA ASN A 125 5.33 14.54 9.73
C ASN A 125 4.27 15.25 8.85
N HIS A 126 3.18 15.75 9.44
CA HIS A 126 2.19 16.56 8.71
C HIS A 126 2.79 17.90 8.25
N VAL A 127 3.55 18.58 9.13
CA VAL A 127 4.27 19.82 8.77
C VAL A 127 5.26 19.56 7.63
N ASP A 128 6.03 18.49 7.71
CA ASP A 128 7.01 18.14 6.68
C ASP A 128 6.33 17.84 5.34
N THR A 129 5.18 17.16 5.36
CA THR A 129 4.38 16.92 4.15
C THR A 129 3.86 18.22 3.54
N ILE A 130 3.36 19.16 4.34
CA ILE A 130 2.91 20.48 3.84
C ILE A 130 4.07 21.25 3.18
N ARG A 131 5.28 21.14 3.71
CA ARG A 131 6.46 21.88 3.21
C ARG A 131 7.10 21.26 1.99
N ASN A 132 7.18 19.93 1.94
CA ASN A 132 8.05 19.19 1.03
C ASN A 132 7.27 18.31 0.04
N GLY A 133 5.94 18.19 0.21
CA GLY A 133 5.11 17.27 -0.56
C GLY A 133 5.08 15.86 0.02
N MET A 134 4.53 14.94 -0.76
CA MET A 134 4.44 13.52 -0.42
C MET A 134 5.83 12.95 -0.11
N PRO A 135 6.03 12.31 1.06
CA PRO A 135 7.29 11.66 1.39
C PRO A 135 7.63 10.54 0.39
N GLU A 136 8.93 10.41 0.07
CA GLU A 136 9.44 9.42 -0.91
C GLU A 136 9.04 7.98 -0.55
N GLU A 137 8.94 7.67 0.73
CA GLU A 137 8.54 6.34 1.24
C GLU A 137 7.14 5.91 0.78
N HIS A 138 6.26 6.85 0.41
CA HIS A 138 4.90 6.57 -0.08
C HIS A 138 4.80 6.43 -1.60
N VAL A 139 5.84 6.80 -2.35
CA VAL A 139 5.81 6.77 -3.82
C VAL A 139 5.54 5.37 -4.35
N ALA A 140 6.25 4.36 -3.86
CA ALA A 140 6.09 2.99 -4.31
C ALA A 140 4.68 2.44 -3.99
N GLN A 141 4.08 2.84 -2.87
CA GLN A 141 2.71 2.46 -2.54
C GLN A 141 1.72 3.09 -3.50
N VAL A 142 1.76 4.42 -3.67
CA VAL A 142 0.81 5.17 -4.51
C VAL A 142 0.91 4.74 -5.97
N GLN A 143 2.12 4.63 -6.52
CA GLN A 143 2.33 4.15 -7.88
C GLN A 143 1.91 2.68 -8.03
N GLY A 144 2.14 1.85 -7.03
CA GLY A 144 1.70 0.46 -7.01
C GLY A 144 0.19 0.31 -7.03
N GLU A 145 -0.52 1.16 -6.28
CA GLU A 145 -1.98 1.19 -6.29
C GLU A 145 -2.51 1.63 -7.66
N LEU A 146 -1.91 2.64 -8.28
CA LEU A 146 -2.24 3.09 -9.65
C LEU A 146 -1.99 1.98 -10.67
N TRP A 147 -0.87 1.27 -10.58
CA TRP A 147 -0.54 0.15 -11.44
C TRP A 147 -1.54 -1.00 -11.31
N VAL A 148 -1.84 -1.43 -10.08
CA VAL A 148 -2.75 -2.55 -9.81
C VAL A 148 -4.18 -2.24 -10.25
N THR A 149 -4.65 -1.01 -10.03
CA THR A 149 -6.02 -0.60 -10.35
C THR A 149 -6.20 -0.15 -11.80
N GLY A 150 -5.10 0.18 -12.51
CA GLY A 150 -5.15 0.78 -13.84
C GLY A 150 -5.69 2.22 -13.86
N ARG A 151 -5.81 2.87 -12.68
CA ARG A 151 -6.30 4.24 -12.57
C ARG A 151 -5.23 5.26 -12.96
N GLN A 152 -5.65 6.45 -13.36
CA GLN A 152 -4.75 7.44 -13.96
C GLN A 152 -4.11 8.38 -12.94
N TRP A 153 -4.77 8.61 -11.80
CA TRP A 153 -4.29 9.50 -10.77
C TRP A 153 -4.72 9.07 -9.36
N SER A 154 -3.92 9.47 -8.38
CA SER A 154 -4.20 9.30 -6.96
C SER A 154 -3.98 10.62 -6.23
N ASP A 155 -4.90 11.03 -5.39
CA ASP A 155 -4.67 12.11 -4.46
C ASP A 155 -4.05 11.55 -3.17
N PHE A 156 -2.78 11.90 -2.95
CA PHE A 156 -2.11 11.66 -1.68
C PHE A 156 -2.57 12.72 -0.68
N ILE A 157 -3.07 12.27 0.46
CA ILE A 157 -3.64 13.10 1.50
C ILE A 157 -2.85 12.94 2.78
N SER A 158 -2.45 14.08 3.38
CA SER A 158 -2.01 14.12 4.77
C SER A 158 -3.04 14.90 5.58
N PHE A 159 -3.54 14.29 6.66
CA PHE A 159 -4.57 14.92 7.50
C PHE A 159 -4.22 14.83 8.98
N ASP A 160 -4.34 15.97 9.66
CA ASP A 160 -4.19 16.05 11.12
C ASP A 160 -5.24 17.02 11.70
N PRO A 161 -6.28 16.52 12.38
CA PRO A 161 -7.38 17.34 12.91
C PRO A 161 -6.94 18.30 14.03
N ARG A 162 -5.75 18.13 14.60
CA ARG A 162 -5.19 19.02 15.64
C ARG A 162 -4.75 20.37 15.08
N PHE A 163 -4.58 20.46 13.75
CA PHE A 163 -4.22 21.72 13.08
C PHE A 163 -5.44 22.62 12.85
N PRO A 164 -5.23 23.92 12.66
CA PRO A 164 -6.30 24.85 12.27
C PRO A 164 -7.00 24.38 10.98
N PRO A 165 -8.31 24.68 10.78
CA PRO A 165 -9.09 24.18 9.64
C PRO A 165 -8.42 24.33 8.28
N HIS A 166 -7.74 25.45 8.03
CA HIS A 166 -7.06 25.76 6.76
C HIS A 166 -5.68 25.10 6.61
N ARG A 167 -5.23 24.29 7.57
CA ARG A 167 -3.93 23.60 7.57
C ARG A 167 -4.02 22.12 7.95
N ARG A 168 -5.21 21.62 8.29
CA ARG A 168 -5.40 20.23 8.71
C ARG A 168 -5.39 19.23 7.56
N LEU A 169 -5.64 19.71 6.32
CA LEU A 169 -5.68 18.89 5.12
C LEU A 169 -4.60 19.35 4.13
N TYR A 170 -3.82 18.42 3.64
CA TYR A 170 -2.92 18.58 2.52
C TYR A 170 -3.29 17.56 1.44
N VAL A 171 -3.40 18.00 0.19
CA VAL A 171 -3.72 17.15 -0.95
C VAL A 171 -2.68 17.37 -2.04
N GLN A 172 -2.13 16.28 -2.57
CA GLN A 172 -1.22 16.30 -3.71
C GLN A 172 -1.66 15.26 -4.73
N ARG A 173 -1.97 15.69 -5.95
CA ARG A 173 -2.26 14.77 -7.05
C ARG A 173 -0.99 14.15 -7.59
N VAL A 174 -1.02 12.84 -7.73
CA VAL A 174 0.04 12.00 -8.29
C VAL A 174 -0.54 11.29 -9.50
N HIS A 175 0.12 11.42 -10.65
CA HIS A 175 -0.27 10.72 -11.86
C HIS A 175 0.46 9.38 -12.00
N ALA A 176 -0.15 8.46 -12.71
CA ALA A 176 0.43 7.17 -13.04
C ALA A 176 1.75 7.35 -13.83
N ASP A 177 2.79 6.67 -13.40
CA ASP A 177 4.12 6.66 -14.04
C ASP A 177 4.37 5.28 -14.66
N ALA A 178 4.23 5.19 -15.97
CA ALA A 178 4.37 3.93 -16.71
C ALA A 178 5.78 3.32 -16.60
N GLU A 179 6.84 4.12 -16.47
CA GLU A 179 8.19 3.59 -16.31
C GLU A 179 8.40 3.04 -14.90
N PHE A 180 7.84 3.69 -13.89
CA PHE A 180 7.85 3.17 -12.53
C PHE A 180 7.01 1.89 -12.42
N HIS A 181 5.87 1.81 -13.11
CA HIS A 181 5.04 0.60 -13.16
C HIS A 181 5.78 -0.61 -13.75
N LYS A 182 6.58 -0.41 -14.82
CA LYS A 182 7.45 -1.48 -15.37
C LYS A 182 8.48 -1.97 -14.35
N GLN A 183 9.04 -1.07 -13.55
CA GLN A 183 9.97 -1.46 -12.48
C GLN A 183 9.27 -2.27 -11.38
N LEU A 184 8.05 -1.86 -10.98
CA LEU A 184 7.24 -2.59 -10.01
C LEU A 184 6.87 -3.98 -10.52
N GLU A 185 6.45 -4.10 -11.78
CA GLU A 185 6.12 -5.37 -12.40
C GLU A 185 7.31 -6.33 -12.41
N ALA A 186 8.48 -5.87 -12.88
CA ALA A 186 9.70 -6.67 -12.88
C ALA A 186 10.09 -7.12 -11.46
N ALA A 187 10.01 -6.22 -10.47
CA ALA A 187 10.30 -6.54 -9.09
C ALA A 187 9.30 -7.54 -8.48
N ALA A 188 8.01 -7.40 -8.78
CA ALA A 188 6.97 -8.30 -8.30
C ALA A 188 7.10 -9.70 -8.91
N VAL A 189 7.36 -9.80 -10.22
CA VAL A 189 7.59 -11.09 -10.90
C VAL A 189 8.83 -11.78 -10.34
N SER A 190 9.94 -11.06 -10.17
CA SER A 190 11.16 -11.61 -9.56
C SER A 190 10.92 -12.09 -8.13
N ALA A 191 10.25 -11.30 -7.30
CA ALA A 191 9.96 -11.67 -5.92
C ALA A 191 9.03 -12.88 -5.84
N TRP A 192 8.05 -12.97 -6.74
CA TRP A 192 7.16 -14.13 -6.79
C TRP A 192 7.88 -15.42 -7.20
N ALA A 193 8.84 -15.35 -8.12
CA ALA A 193 9.68 -16.49 -8.46
C ALA A 193 10.47 -16.99 -7.24
N GLU A 194 11.06 -16.09 -6.45
CA GLU A 194 11.76 -16.44 -5.20
C GLU A 194 10.81 -17.07 -4.17
N VAL A 195 9.56 -16.54 -4.04
CA VAL A 195 8.53 -17.14 -3.18
C VAL A 195 8.26 -18.60 -3.60
N GLN A 196 8.12 -18.86 -4.91
CA GLN A 196 7.86 -20.21 -5.42
C GLN A 196 9.05 -21.14 -5.18
N GLU A 197 10.28 -20.70 -5.42
CA GLU A 197 11.49 -21.47 -5.15
C GLU A 197 11.59 -21.88 -3.66
N ILE A 198 11.31 -20.96 -2.75
CA ILE A 198 11.33 -21.25 -1.30
C ILE A 198 10.24 -22.25 -0.93
N LEU A 199 9.02 -22.08 -1.48
CA LEU A 199 7.92 -23.02 -1.23
C LEU A 199 8.23 -24.43 -1.77
N GLU A 200 8.82 -24.53 -2.94
CA GLU A 200 9.26 -25.81 -3.52
C GLU A 200 10.31 -26.47 -2.64
N PHE A 201 11.33 -25.75 -2.20
CA PHE A 201 12.37 -26.25 -1.30
C PHE A 201 11.77 -26.81 -0.01
N ILE A 202 10.90 -26.04 0.66
CA ILE A 202 10.27 -26.46 1.93
C ILE A 202 9.38 -27.71 1.74
N ASN A 203 8.75 -27.86 0.58
CA ASN A 203 7.87 -28.99 0.30
C ASN A 203 8.63 -30.26 -0.13
N GLN A 204 9.84 -30.15 -0.69
CA GLN A 204 10.68 -31.27 -1.06
C GLN A 204 11.21 -32.05 0.16
N ASP A 205 11.48 -31.38 1.28
CA ASP A 205 11.97 -32.03 2.51
C ASP A 205 10.93 -32.95 3.20
N LYS A 206 9.67 -32.94 2.73
CA LYS A 206 8.61 -33.84 3.26
C LYS A 206 8.51 -35.18 2.51
N ALA A 207 9.28 -35.40 1.46
CA ALA A 207 9.25 -36.62 0.63
C ALA A 207 10.38 -37.65 0.97
N ALA A 208 11.15 -37.39 2.02
CA ALA A 208 12.16 -38.31 2.58
C ALA A 208 11.70 -38.80 3.96
#